data_30130899defcdc287c1f37f51c4305b9
#
_entry.id   30130899defcdc287c1f37f51c4305b9
#
_cell.length_a   1.000
_cell.length_b   1.000
_cell.length_c   1.000
_cell.angle_alpha   90.00
_cell.angle_beta   90.00
_cell.angle_gamma   90.00
#
_symmetry.space_group_name_H-M   'P 1'
#
loop_
_entity.id
_entity.type
_entity.pdbx_description
1 polymer ?
#
loop_
_entity_poly.entity_id
_entity_poly.type
_entity_poly.pdbx_seq_one_letter_code
_entity_poly.pdbx_strand_id
1 'polypeptide(L)'
;FWRRWGESMAKRTRAVAAVGVLERRPNIPRTIVPGSLITCADNSGAQILKIIQVHGVSTRLRRVPAAAVGDKVSVTVKKGSADLRKKPMHAIVIRQRKPYRRSDGTWISFEETAAVLVTPEGDLKGTEIKGPVAKEAAERWPRVANAASMIV
;
A
#
# COMPACT_ATOMS: atom_id res chain seq x y z
N PHE A 1 -15.78 -6.26 -48.63
CA PHE A 1 -16.21 -6.78 -47.28
C PHE A 1 -15.06 -7.04 -46.31
N TRP A 2 -13.80 -6.76 -46.68
CA TRP A 2 -12.59 -7.08 -45.90
C TRP A 2 -11.84 -5.85 -45.31
N ARG A 3 -12.45 -4.68 -45.22
CA ARG A 3 -11.78 -3.44 -44.76
C ARG A 3 -12.21 -2.92 -43.40
N ARG A 4 -12.75 -3.75 -42.50
CA ARG A 4 -13.23 -3.28 -41.18
C ARG A 4 -12.62 -3.93 -39.96
N TRP A 5 -11.52 -4.68 -40.11
CA TRP A 5 -10.88 -5.35 -38.96
C TRP A 5 -9.51 -4.77 -38.60
N GLY A 6 -9.11 -3.64 -39.21
CA GLY A 6 -7.79 -3.04 -39.00
C GLY A 6 -7.68 -1.88 -38.02
N GLU A 7 -8.78 -1.37 -37.48
CA GLU A 7 -8.74 -0.06 -36.76
C GLU A 7 -9.03 -0.09 -35.25
N SER A 8 -9.08 -1.22 -34.59
CA SER A 8 -9.35 -1.22 -33.15
C SER A 8 -8.28 -1.89 -32.27
N MET A 9 -7.07 -2.04 -32.76
CA MET A 9 -5.91 -2.24 -31.89
C MET A 9 -5.14 -0.93 -31.71
N ALA A 10 -5.84 0.14 -31.33
CA ALA A 10 -5.18 1.22 -30.61
C ALA A 10 -4.54 0.55 -29.37
N LYS A 11 -3.19 0.38 -29.40
CA LYS A 11 -2.42 0.07 -28.21
C LYS A 11 -2.97 0.99 -27.13
N ARG A 12 -3.67 0.44 -26.15
CA ARG A 12 -3.94 1.15 -24.88
C ARG A 12 -2.55 1.50 -24.36
N THR A 13 -2.06 2.66 -24.71
CA THR A 13 -0.99 3.28 -23.97
C THR A 13 -1.48 3.27 -22.54
N ARG A 14 -0.93 2.37 -21.73
CA ARG A 14 -1.09 2.45 -20.28
C ARG A 14 -0.71 3.88 -19.97
N ALA A 15 -1.72 4.71 -19.62
CA ALA A 15 -1.41 5.96 -18.99
C ALA A 15 -0.41 5.57 -17.89
N VAL A 16 0.79 6.11 -17.98
CA VAL A 16 1.80 5.98 -16.93
C VAL A 16 1.17 6.78 -15.80
N ALA A 17 0.27 6.12 -15.05
CA ALA A 17 -0.11 6.64 -13.75
C ALA A 17 1.21 6.97 -13.07
N ALA A 18 1.27 8.06 -12.33
CA ALA A 18 2.46 8.51 -11.61
C ALA A 18 2.95 7.39 -10.69
N VAL A 19 3.57 6.39 -11.30
CA VAL A 19 4.14 5.21 -10.65
C VAL A 19 5.48 5.69 -10.14
N GLY A 20 5.71 5.51 -8.87
CA GLY A 20 7.02 5.78 -8.28
C GLY A 20 8.13 4.98 -8.99
N VAL A 21 9.37 5.28 -8.67
CA VAL A 21 10.58 4.71 -9.26
C VAL A 21 10.57 3.17 -9.30
N LEU A 22 9.84 2.53 -8.40
CA LEU A 22 9.68 1.08 -8.36
C LEU A 22 8.42 0.63 -9.11
N GLU A 23 8.57 0.32 -10.40
CA GLU A 23 7.53 -0.35 -11.19
C GLU A 23 7.28 -1.79 -10.71
N ARG A 24 8.30 -2.44 -10.21
CA ARG A 24 8.27 -3.84 -9.77
C ARG A 24 8.19 -3.93 -8.25
N ARG A 25 7.27 -4.78 -7.79
CA ARG A 25 7.12 -5.07 -6.38
C ARG A 25 8.41 -5.66 -5.80
N PRO A 26 9.00 -5.10 -4.73
CA PRO A 26 10.20 -5.65 -4.12
C PRO A 26 9.92 -7.03 -3.51
N ASN A 27 10.95 -7.87 -3.44
CA ASN A 27 10.86 -9.21 -2.85
C ASN A 27 10.94 -9.13 -1.31
N ILE A 28 9.87 -8.64 -0.69
CA ILE A 28 9.73 -8.51 0.76
C ILE A 28 8.82 -9.63 1.26
N PRO A 29 9.11 -10.28 2.42
CA PRO A 29 8.24 -11.26 3.02
C PRO A 29 6.84 -10.69 3.30
N ARG A 30 5.82 -11.35 2.76
CA ARG A 30 4.42 -10.95 2.91
C ARG A 30 3.86 -11.59 4.17
N THR A 31 3.52 -10.78 5.16
CA THR A 31 3.07 -11.27 6.46
C THR A 31 1.71 -10.74 6.90
N ILE A 32 1.21 -9.70 6.21
CA ILE A 32 0.00 -9.01 6.60
C ILE A 32 -1.18 -9.60 5.83
N VAL A 33 -1.91 -10.50 6.48
CA VAL A 33 -3.05 -11.21 5.87
C VAL A 33 -4.37 -10.47 6.09
N PRO A 34 -5.41 -10.73 5.29
CA PRO A 34 -6.76 -10.24 5.56
C PRO A 34 -7.21 -10.64 6.96
N GLY A 35 -7.87 -9.72 7.65
CA GLY A 35 -8.25 -9.89 9.05
C GLY A 35 -7.26 -9.34 10.08
N SER A 36 -6.00 -9.09 9.69
CA SER A 36 -4.99 -8.50 10.57
C SER A 36 -5.38 -7.08 11.01
N LEU A 37 -5.02 -6.74 12.24
CA LEU A 37 -5.10 -5.39 12.79
C LEU A 37 -3.75 -4.72 12.66
N ILE A 38 -3.73 -3.49 12.17
CA ILE A 38 -2.54 -2.66 11.99
C ILE A 38 -2.79 -1.25 12.51
N THR A 39 -1.74 -0.57 12.93
CA THR A 39 -1.82 0.83 13.37
C THR A 39 -1.95 1.77 12.17
N CYS A 40 -2.67 2.87 12.37
CA CYS A 40 -2.73 3.97 11.42
C CYS A 40 -1.69 5.02 11.82
N ALA A 41 -0.79 5.36 10.90
CA ALA A 41 0.30 6.29 11.14
C ALA A 41 0.02 7.70 10.60
N ASP A 42 -1.18 7.98 10.15
CA ASP A 42 -1.56 9.30 9.67
C ASP A 42 -2.34 10.12 10.72
N ASN A 43 -2.56 11.40 10.43
CA ASN A 43 -3.35 12.32 11.26
C ASN A 43 -4.82 12.40 10.85
N SER A 44 -5.36 11.43 10.10
CA SER A 44 -6.76 11.41 9.66
C SER A 44 -7.78 11.14 10.77
N GLY A 45 -7.31 10.77 11.97
CA GLY A 45 -8.14 10.39 13.11
C GLY A 45 -8.42 8.90 13.22
N ALA A 46 -7.92 8.07 12.31
CA ALA A 46 -7.92 6.62 12.47
C ALA A 46 -6.77 6.17 13.39
N GLN A 47 -6.99 5.13 14.18
CA GLN A 47 -5.98 4.56 15.08
C GLN A 47 -5.67 3.12 14.73
N ILE A 48 -6.69 2.28 14.60
CA ILE A 48 -6.53 0.85 14.28
C ILE A 48 -7.34 0.51 13.03
N LEU A 49 -6.67 -0.10 12.08
CA LEU A 49 -7.21 -0.55 10.81
C LEU A 49 -7.29 -2.08 10.80
N LYS A 50 -8.38 -2.61 10.24
CA LYS A 50 -8.50 -4.05 9.94
C LYS A 50 -8.43 -4.24 8.42
N ILE A 51 -7.56 -5.11 7.97
CA ILE A 51 -7.40 -5.43 6.54
C ILE A 51 -8.55 -6.31 6.08
N ILE A 52 -9.14 -5.95 4.95
CA ILE A 52 -10.17 -6.73 4.25
C ILE A 52 -9.54 -7.49 3.09
N GLN A 53 -8.78 -6.78 2.25
CA GLN A 53 -8.25 -7.32 0.99
C GLN A 53 -6.91 -6.67 0.65
N VAL A 54 -6.06 -7.41 -0.05
CA VAL A 54 -4.79 -6.92 -0.60
C VAL A 54 -4.93 -6.74 -2.10
N HIS A 55 -4.59 -5.54 -2.61
CA HIS A 55 -4.65 -5.25 -4.03
C HIS A 55 -3.44 -5.81 -4.79
N GLY A 56 -3.67 -6.22 -6.04
CA GLY A 56 -2.60 -6.66 -6.94
C GLY A 56 -1.94 -7.99 -6.57
N VAL A 57 -2.57 -8.79 -5.73
CA VAL A 57 -2.10 -10.13 -5.38
C VAL A 57 -3.00 -11.17 -6.04
N SER A 58 -2.42 -11.97 -6.92
CA SER A 58 -3.06 -13.19 -7.42
C SER A 58 -2.97 -14.28 -6.38
N THR A 59 -4.10 -14.84 -6.00
CA THR A 59 -4.16 -16.02 -5.14
C THR A 59 -4.33 -17.28 -5.98
N ARG A 60 -3.90 -18.39 -5.45
CA ARG A 60 -4.12 -19.73 -6.00
C ARG A 60 -4.79 -20.59 -4.94
N LEU A 61 -5.30 -21.74 -5.33
CA LEU A 61 -5.90 -22.72 -4.41
C LEU A 61 -5.04 -22.88 -3.13
N ARG A 62 -5.64 -22.70 -1.96
CA ARG A 62 -5.03 -22.76 -0.62
C ARG A 62 -3.99 -21.69 -0.29
N ARG A 63 -3.76 -20.70 -1.16
CA ARG A 63 -2.85 -19.57 -0.87
C ARG A 63 -3.64 -18.38 -0.36
N VAL A 64 -3.32 -17.92 0.85
CA VAL A 64 -3.90 -16.71 1.43
C VAL A 64 -3.20 -15.49 0.83
N PRO A 65 -3.93 -14.46 0.37
CA PRO A 65 -3.31 -13.20 -0.05
C PRO A 65 -2.66 -12.53 1.15
N ALA A 66 -1.44 -12.06 0.98
CA ALA A 66 -0.74 -11.33 2.03
C ALA A 66 -0.08 -10.06 1.47
N ALA A 67 -0.04 -9.01 2.26
CA ALA A 67 0.61 -7.75 1.97
C ALA A 67 1.99 -7.66 2.58
N ALA A 68 2.82 -6.81 2.01
CA ALA A 68 4.12 -6.38 2.54
C ALA A 68 4.20 -4.85 2.48
N VAL A 69 5.35 -4.31 2.87
CA VAL A 69 5.64 -2.87 2.76
C VAL A 69 5.45 -2.38 1.31
N GLY A 70 4.79 -1.24 1.16
CA GLY A 70 4.49 -0.62 -0.13
C GLY A 70 3.26 -1.16 -0.84
N ASP A 71 2.54 -2.13 -0.26
CA ASP A 71 1.32 -2.65 -0.87
C ASP A 71 0.09 -1.81 -0.52
N LYS A 72 -0.79 -1.68 -1.52
CA LYS A 72 -2.11 -1.09 -1.35
C LYS A 72 -3.08 -2.16 -0.85
N VAL A 73 -3.83 -1.83 0.19
CA VAL A 73 -4.80 -2.73 0.84
C VAL A 73 -6.14 -2.03 1.03
N SER A 74 -7.23 -2.79 1.03
CA SER A 74 -8.53 -2.31 1.50
C SER A 74 -8.67 -2.59 2.98
N VAL A 75 -9.10 -1.58 3.72
CA VAL A 75 -9.18 -1.61 5.19
C VAL A 75 -10.50 -1.06 5.70
N THR A 76 -10.87 -1.43 6.92
CA THR A 76 -11.90 -0.77 7.72
C THR A 76 -11.28 -0.22 8.99
N VAL A 77 -11.72 0.96 9.41
CA VAL A 77 -11.31 1.57 10.69
C VAL A 77 -12.05 0.89 11.83
N LYS A 78 -11.32 0.29 12.76
CA LYS A 78 -11.86 -0.34 13.97
C LYS A 78 -11.85 0.62 15.15
N LYS A 79 -10.80 1.41 15.29
CA LYS A 79 -10.66 2.44 16.32
C LYS A 79 -10.27 3.77 15.68
N GLY A 80 -10.97 4.84 16.05
CA GLY A 80 -10.78 6.17 15.48
C GLY A 80 -12.08 6.96 15.46
N SER A 81 -12.11 8.07 14.70
CA SER A 81 -13.26 8.94 14.56
C SER A 81 -14.49 8.21 14.00
N ALA A 82 -15.69 8.65 14.41
CA ALA A 82 -16.96 8.02 14.03
C ALA A 82 -17.20 8.05 12.51
N ASP A 83 -16.78 9.12 11.84
CA ASP A 83 -17.00 9.32 10.40
C ASP A 83 -16.22 8.35 9.52
N LEU A 84 -15.09 7.83 10.02
CA LEU A 84 -14.24 6.89 9.32
C LEU A 84 -14.62 5.44 9.56
N ARG A 85 -15.36 5.18 10.65
CA ARG A 85 -15.83 3.83 10.96
C ARG A 85 -16.88 3.39 9.95
N LYS A 86 -17.03 2.08 9.77
CA LYS A 86 -18.05 1.44 8.91
C LYS A 86 -17.89 1.67 7.39
N LYS A 87 -16.88 2.44 6.96
CA LYS A 87 -16.60 2.66 5.54
C LYS A 87 -15.36 1.86 5.12
N PRO A 88 -15.41 1.10 4.02
CA PRO A 88 -14.20 0.53 3.44
C PRO A 88 -13.35 1.66 2.85
N MET A 89 -12.05 1.62 3.11
CA MET A 89 -11.10 2.61 2.63
C MET A 89 -9.85 1.92 2.09
N HIS A 90 -9.04 2.66 1.35
CA HIS A 90 -7.75 2.19 0.89
C HIS A 90 -6.64 2.66 1.85
N ALA A 91 -5.63 1.84 1.98
CA ALA A 91 -4.44 2.17 2.75
C ALA A 91 -3.18 1.64 2.05
N ILE A 92 -2.05 2.23 2.36
CA ILE A 92 -0.73 1.79 1.92
C ILE A 92 0.06 1.38 3.16
N VAL A 93 0.65 0.18 3.13
CA VAL A 93 1.52 -0.29 4.22
C VAL A 93 2.86 0.42 4.12
N ILE A 94 3.26 1.16 5.15
CA ILE A 94 4.47 1.97 5.18
C ILE A 94 5.63 1.31 5.93
N ARG A 95 5.34 0.44 6.90
CA ARG A 95 6.33 -0.32 7.67
C ARG A 95 5.74 -1.62 8.17
N GLN A 96 6.59 -2.62 8.38
CA GLN A 96 6.20 -3.92 8.93
C GLN A 96 7.14 -4.39 10.04
N ARG A 97 6.61 -5.12 11.01
CA ARG A 97 7.40 -5.70 12.09
C ARG A 97 8.29 -6.86 11.63
N LYS A 98 7.85 -7.64 10.63
CA LYS A 98 8.65 -8.75 10.11
C LYS A 98 9.93 -8.24 9.47
N PRO A 99 11.11 -8.73 9.90
CA PRO A 99 12.37 -8.34 9.27
C PRO A 99 12.41 -8.73 7.79
N TYR A 100 13.04 -7.90 6.98
CA TYR A 100 13.31 -8.20 5.59
C TYR A 100 14.71 -7.72 5.20
N ARG A 101 15.29 -8.39 4.20
CA ARG A 101 16.60 -8.07 3.70
C ARG A 101 16.51 -7.19 2.46
N ARG A 102 17.32 -6.14 2.41
CA ARG A 102 17.52 -5.30 1.24
C ARG A 102 18.58 -5.87 0.30
N SER A 103 18.64 -5.35 -0.92
CA SER A 103 19.63 -5.77 -1.93
C SER A 103 21.08 -5.50 -1.51
N ASP A 104 21.31 -4.49 -0.69
CA ASP A 104 22.62 -4.14 -0.10
C ASP A 104 23.04 -5.07 1.06
N GLY A 105 22.20 -6.03 1.42
CA GLY A 105 22.46 -7.00 2.48
C GLY A 105 22.00 -6.57 3.87
N THR A 106 21.54 -5.34 4.06
CA THR A 106 21.04 -4.85 5.35
C THR A 106 19.69 -5.47 5.69
N TRP A 107 19.49 -5.76 6.99
CA TRP A 107 18.23 -6.23 7.53
C TRP A 107 17.48 -5.08 8.18
N ILE A 108 16.21 -4.92 7.84
CA ILE A 108 15.34 -3.88 8.37
C ILE A 108 14.18 -4.53 9.12
N SER A 109 13.89 -3.99 10.30
CA SER A 109 12.74 -4.36 11.12
C SER A 109 12.20 -3.11 11.81
N PHE A 110 10.89 -2.98 11.87
CA PHE A 110 10.23 -1.90 12.60
C PHE A 110 9.55 -2.46 13.85
N GLU A 111 9.31 -1.63 14.83
CA GLU A 111 8.66 -2.02 16.09
C GLU A 111 7.22 -2.49 15.87
N GLU A 112 6.52 -1.85 14.93
CA GLU A 112 5.12 -2.13 14.62
C GLU A 112 4.86 -2.19 13.10
N THR A 113 3.71 -2.76 12.75
CA THR A 113 3.18 -2.69 11.39
C THR A 113 2.19 -1.54 11.31
N ALA A 114 2.44 -0.60 10.38
CA ALA A 114 1.58 0.56 10.20
C ALA A 114 1.26 0.84 8.73
N ALA A 115 0.12 1.49 8.54
CA ALA A 115 -0.34 1.93 7.22
C ALA A 115 -0.89 3.35 7.29
N VAL A 116 -1.00 3.98 6.14
CA VAL A 116 -1.61 5.30 5.96
C VAL A 116 -2.83 5.21 5.08
N LEU A 117 -3.86 5.99 5.38
CA LEU A 117 -5.09 6.01 4.58
C LEU A 117 -4.89 6.81 3.30
N VAL A 118 -5.38 6.25 2.20
CA VAL A 118 -5.31 6.89 0.89
C VAL A 118 -6.67 6.86 0.18
N THR A 119 -6.84 7.76 -0.76
CA THR A 119 -7.96 7.74 -1.68
C THR A 119 -7.79 6.60 -2.70
N PRO A 120 -8.83 6.22 -3.45
CA PRO A 120 -8.69 5.25 -4.54
C PRO A 120 -7.62 5.63 -5.56
N GLU A 121 -7.38 6.91 -5.76
CA GLU A 121 -6.40 7.49 -6.69
C GLU A 121 -4.97 7.42 -6.17
N GLY A 122 -4.79 7.18 -4.87
CA GLY A 122 -3.49 7.07 -4.21
C GLY A 122 -3.04 8.32 -3.46
N ASP A 123 -3.93 9.32 -3.32
CA ASP A 123 -3.68 10.51 -2.52
C ASP A 123 -3.82 10.21 -1.03
N LEU A 124 -2.97 10.83 -0.22
CA LEU A 124 -3.09 10.70 1.23
C LEU A 124 -4.36 11.39 1.73
N LYS A 125 -5.02 10.75 2.66
CA LYS A 125 -6.16 11.36 3.37
C LYS A 125 -5.69 12.26 4.50
N GLY A 126 -4.62 11.90 5.18
CA GLY A 126 -3.94 12.71 6.17
C GLY A 126 -2.89 13.63 5.53
N THR A 127 -2.51 14.67 6.23
CA THR A 127 -1.49 15.64 5.79
C THR A 127 -0.09 15.25 6.25
N GLU A 128 0.02 14.47 7.32
CA GLU A 128 1.29 14.11 7.96
C GLU A 128 1.33 12.62 8.30
N ILE A 129 2.51 12.03 8.19
CA ILE A 129 2.78 10.64 8.57
C ILE A 129 3.64 10.63 9.83
N LYS A 130 3.17 9.94 10.85
CA LYS A 130 3.87 9.78 12.13
C LYS A 130 4.84 8.61 12.08
N GLY A 131 6.07 8.87 12.49
CA GLY A 131 7.13 7.87 12.58
C GLY A 131 7.80 7.54 11.24
N PRO A 132 8.67 6.52 11.24
CA PRO A 132 9.48 6.19 10.08
C PRO A 132 8.65 5.53 8.97
N VAL A 133 9.01 5.82 7.75
CA VAL A 133 8.48 5.20 6.53
C VAL A 133 9.59 4.39 5.87
N ALA A 134 9.30 3.16 5.48
CA ALA A 134 10.27 2.35 4.77
C ALA A 134 10.54 2.92 3.38
N LYS A 135 11.81 2.89 2.96
CA LYS A 135 12.29 3.38 1.67
C LYS A 135 11.50 2.77 0.51
N GLU A 136 11.19 1.49 0.58
CA GLU A 136 10.46 0.75 -0.45
C GLU A 136 9.02 1.27 -0.65
N ALA A 137 8.37 1.69 0.43
CA ALA A 137 7.05 2.33 0.35
C ALA A 137 7.14 3.73 -0.24
N ALA A 138 8.14 4.51 0.16
CA ALA A 138 8.37 5.85 -0.35
C ALA A 138 8.71 5.87 -1.85
N GLU A 139 9.55 4.97 -2.31
CA GLU A 139 9.92 4.85 -3.72
C GLU A 139 8.73 4.44 -4.60
N ARG A 140 7.84 3.62 -4.08
CA ARG A 140 6.66 3.16 -4.81
C ARG A 140 5.54 4.21 -4.84
N TRP A 141 5.43 5.00 -3.77
CA TRP A 141 4.36 5.97 -3.58
C TRP A 141 4.94 7.37 -3.32
N PRO A 142 5.20 8.19 -4.36
CA PRO A 142 5.81 9.50 -4.18
C PRO A 142 5.06 10.44 -3.24
N ARG A 143 3.73 10.33 -3.20
CA ARG A 143 2.91 11.14 -2.28
C ARG A 143 3.13 10.77 -0.81
N VAL A 144 3.37 9.49 -0.54
CA VAL A 144 3.76 9.02 0.80
C VAL A 144 5.15 9.55 1.16
N ALA A 145 6.08 9.56 0.20
CA ALA A 145 7.42 10.11 0.40
C ALA A 145 7.39 11.60 0.78
N ASN A 146 6.54 12.38 0.11
CA ASN A 146 6.42 13.82 0.38
C ASN A 146 5.85 14.16 1.76
N ALA A 147 4.97 13.30 2.29
CA ALA A 147 4.35 13.49 3.60
C ALA A 147 5.13 12.83 4.75
N ALA A 148 6.16 12.06 4.43
CA ALA A 148 6.97 11.36 5.42
C ALA A 148 7.92 12.31 6.13
N SER A 149 7.95 12.27 7.45
CA SER A 149 8.92 13.03 8.27
C SER A 149 10.31 12.37 8.26
N MET A 150 10.35 11.04 8.13
CA MET A 150 11.59 10.26 8.11
C MET A 150 11.43 9.06 7.17
N ILE A 151 12.40 8.86 6.30
CA ILE A 151 12.49 7.69 5.41
C ILE A 151 13.71 6.86 5.82
N VAL A 152 13.47 5.58 6.08
CA VAL A 152 14.51 4.64 6.55
C VAL A 152 14.73 3.52 5.54
#